data_6165c1591f3fe556fef832fe63e1b676
#
_entry.id   6165c1591f3fe556fef832fe63e1b676
#
_cell.length_a   1.000
_cell.length_b   1.000
_cell.length_c   1.000
_cell.angle_alpha   90.00
_cell.angle_beta   90.00
_cell.angle_gamma   90.00
#
_symmetry.space_group_name_H-M   'P 1'
#
loop_
_entity.id
_entity.type
_entity.pdbx_description
1 polymer ?
#
loop_
_entity_poly.entity_id
_entity_poly.type
_entity_poly.pdbx_seq_one_letter_code
_entity_poly.pdbx_strand_id
1 'polypeptide(L)'
;MNRLEKSKSIGVKPADAAADIALINKFAMKELTPDDVFCFSVVLCDNEVDRDLERFTERTLEKLAKLFVGKTGISDHKWSADRQIARLYRVEVEETTEKNRLGMPLKRLRGSAYMMKNDANQPVIEAIEGGIMKEVSVGCAVEKSVCSICGKPLKMDWRTWTYQCETGHIKGETYDGKLCVANLEEPVDAYEFSFVAVPAQQGAGVTKGAKDPQTAFEVLATIDLSKHVEEVEKLMPRFQSALLNEAERAERAAIAKAAEQYR
;
A
#
# COMPACT_ATOMS: atom_id res chain seq x y z
N MET A 1 -43.01 -6.24 2.21
CA MET A 1 -41.69 -6.62 1.70
C MET A 1 -40.82 -5.39 1.84
N ASN A 2 -40.06 -5.31 2.94
CA ASN A 2 -39.15 -4.17 3.20
C ASN A 2 -37.87 -4.37 2.40
N ARG A 3 -37.63 -3.40 1.52
CA ARG A 3 -36.38 -3.28 0.76
C ARG A 3 -35.26 -2.96 1.76
N LEU A 4 -34.34 -3.89 1.94
CA LEU A 4 -33.11 -3.65 2.68
C LEU A 4 -32.35 -2.50 2.00
N GLU A 5 -32.16 -1.40 2.73
CA GLU A 5 -31.29 -0.31 2.29
C GLU A 5 -29.86 -0.85 2.14
N LYS A 6 -29.32 -0.69 0.93
CA LYS A 6 -27.94 -1.04 0.63
C LYS A 6 -27.01 -0.28 1.59
N SER A 7 -26.14 -1.01 2.27
CA SER A 7 -25.09 -0.45 3.10
C SER A 7 -24.32 0.61 2.31
N LYS A 8 -24.19 1.80 2.90
CA LYS A 8 -23.36 2.87 2.33
C LYS A 8 -21.93 2.36 2.23
N SER A 9 -21.41 2.25 1.02
CA SER A 9 -19.99 2.04 0.75
C SER A 9 -19.19 3.06 1.58
N ILE A 10 -18.08 2.63 2.19
CA ILE A 10 -17.14 3.51 2.87
C ILE A 10 -16.45 4.32 1.76
N GLY A 11 -17.12 5.39 1.31
CA GLY A 11 -16.73 6.19 0.17
C GLY A 11 -15.68 7.23 0.52
N VAL A 12 -14.81 7.47 -0.43
CA VAL A 12 -13.95 8.65 -0.57
C VAL A 12 -14.77 9.92 -0.31
N LYS A 13 -14.19 10.94 0.36
CA LYS A 13 -14.82 12.24 0.63
C LYS A 13 -15.28 12.92 -0.67
N PRO A 14 -16.36 13.71 -0.67
CA PRO A 14 -16.86 14.38 -1.88
C PRO A 14 -15.86 15.29 -2.61
N ALA A 15 -14.97 15.96 -1.91
CA ALA A 15 -13.93 16.81 -2.52
C ALA A 15 -12.82 15.99 -3.18
N ASP A 16 -12.39 14.90 -2.54
CA ASP A 16 -11.40 13.96 -3.09
C ASP A 16 -12.02 13.16 -4.25
N ALA A 17 -13.31 12.82 -4.15
CA ALA A 17 -14.02 12.11 -5.21
C ALA A 17 -14.06 12.90 -6.52
N ALA A 18 -14.27 14.21 -6.50
CA ALA A 18 -14.25 15.03 -7.70
C ALA A 18 -12.85 15.13 -8.32
N ALA A 19 -11.80 15.28 -7.49
CA ALA A 19 -10.42 15.30 -7.94
C ALA A 19 -9.99 13.94 -8.52
N ASP A 20 -10.39 12.83 -7.88
CA ASP A 20 -10.12 11.49 -8.34
C ASP A 20 -10.82 11.18 -9.67
N ILE A 21 -12.09 11.57 -9.83
CA ILE A 21 -12.83 11.42 -11.09
C ILE A 21 -12.16 12.21 -12.22
N ALA A 22 -11.66 13.40 -11.97
CA ALA A 22 -10.94 14.18 -12.97
C ALA A 22 -9.64 13.47 -13.43
N LEU A 23 -8.96 12.76 -12.54
CA LEU A 23 -7.79 11.94 -12.90
C LEU A 23 -8.18 10.67 -13.65
N ILE A 24 -9.24 9.98 -13.22
CA ILE A 24 -9.78 8.78 -13.86
C ILE A 24 -10.21 9.09 -15.30
N ASN A 25 -10.89 10.21 -15.50
CA ASN A 25 -11.38 10.63 -16.82
C ASN A 25 -10.27 10.95 -17.83
N LYS A 26 -9.01 11.10 -17.40
CA LYS A 26 -7.87 11.17 -18.33
C LYS A 26 -7.60 9.84 -19.04
N PHE A 27 -8.06 8.72 -18.48
CA PHE A 27 -7.89 7.37 -19.05
C PHE A 27 -9.17 6.83 -19.67
N ALA A 28 -10.33 7.38 -19.30
CA ALA A 28 -11.63 6.93 -19.80
C ALA A 28 -11.93 7.49 -21.20
N MET A 29 -12.63 6.71 -22.02
CA MET A 29 -13.09 7.14 -23.35
C MET A 29 -14.46 7.83 -23.31
N LYS A 30 -15.17 7.73 -22.18
CA LYS A 30 -16.41 8.47 -21.87
C LYS A 30 -16.26 9.14 -20.51
N GLU A 31 -17.03 10.18 -20.26
CA GLU A 31 -17.07 10.81 -18.96
C GLU A 31 -17.68 9.84 -17.93
N LEU A 32 -16.95 9.60 -16.85
CA LEU A 32 -17.35 8.76 -15.72
C LEU A 32 -17.71 9.65 -14.53
N THR A 33 -18.63 9.15 -13.72
CA THR A 33 -19.09 9.75 -12.46
C THR A 33 -18.64 8.88 -11.27
N PRO A 34 -18.72 9.37 -10.02
CA PRO A 34 -18.42 8.55 -8.83
C PRO A 34 -19.31 7.29 -8.72
N ASP A 35 -20.51 7.31 -9.32
CA ASP A 35 -21.41 6.16 -9.29
C ASP A 35 -20.99 5.05 -10.26
N ASP A 36 -20.22 5.39 -11.31
CA ASP A 36 -19.74 4.42 -12.30
C ASP A 36 -18.54 3.61 -11.83
N VAL A 37 -17.82 4.07 -10.79
CA VAL A 37 -16.53 3.49 -10.41
C VAL A 37 -16.47 3.12 -8.93
N PHE A 38 -15.74 2.04 -8.64
CA PHE A 38 -15.27 1.67 -7.31
C PHE A 38 -13.79 2.03 -7.21
N CYS A 39 -13.45 2.95 -6.30
CA CYS A 39 -12.09 3.38 -6.05
C CYS A 39 -11.53 2.72 -4.79
N PHE A 40 -10.26 2.34 -4.82
CA PHE A 40 -9.57 1.74 -3.68
C PHE A 40 -8.09 2.11 -3.66
N SER A 41 -7.49 2.09 -2.47
CA SER A 41 -6.06 2.28 -2.26
C SER A 41 -5.33 0.95 -2.14
N VAL A 42 -4.13 0.89 -2.68
CA VAL A 42 -3.29 -0.31 -2.66
C VAL A 42 -1.83 0.06 -2.41
N VAL A 43 -1.16 -0.68 -1.53
CA VAL A 43 0.31 -0.69 -1.46
C VAL A 43 0.79 -1.65 -2.54
N LEU A 44 1.43 -1.12 -3.58
CA LEU A 44 1.92 -1.88 -4.72
C LEU A 44 3.18 -2.67 -4.35
N CYS A 45 4.13 -2.00 -3.76
CA CYS A 45 5.41 -2.53 -3.28
C CYS A 45 6.02 -1.58 -2.26
N ASP A 46 7.16 -1.95 -1.69
CA ASP A 46 7.91 -1.16 -0.72
C ASP A 46 9.42 -1.38 -0.85
N ASN A 47 10.23 -0.79 0.06
CA ASN A 47 11.66 -1.01 0.13
C ASN A 47 12.05 -2.06 1.20
N GLU A 48 11.12 -2.88 1.66
CA GLU A 48 11.42 -4.04 2.51
C GLU A 48 12.07 -5.14 1.69
N VAL A 49 12.79 -6.02 2.35
CA VAL A 49 13.32 -7.24 1.76
C VAL A 49 12.19 -8.24 1.59
N ASP A 50 11.95 -8.66 0.37
CA ASP A 50 10.88 -9.59 0.01
C ASP A 50 11.25 -11.07 0.27
N ARG A 51 10.35 -11.98 -0.15
CA ARG A 51 10.54 -13.43 0.01
C ARG A 51 11.67 -14.00 -0.84
N ASP A 52 12.00 -13.31 -1.93
CA ASP A 52 13.07 -13.68 -2.86
C ASP A 52 14.41 -13.03 -2.50
N LEU A 53 14.50 -12.40 -1.30
CA LEU A 53 15.66 -11.65 -0.85
C LEU A 53 16.06 -10.53 -1.81
N GLU A 54 15.04 -9.87 -2.35
CA GLU A 54 15.15 -8.72 -3.22
C GLU A 54 14.46 -7.51 -2.59
N ARG A 55 14.82 -6.32 -3.00
CA ARG A 55 14.14 -5.10 -2.57
C ARG A 55 14.27 -4.00 -3.61
N PHE A 56 13.28 -3.17 -3.69
CA PHE A 56 13.39 -1.91 -4.43
C PHE A 56 14.15 -0.88 -3.58
N THR A 57 15.07 -0.13 -4.22
CA THR A 57 15.68 1.03 -3.56
C THR A 57 14.70 2.20 -3.54
N GLU A 58 14.93 3.21 -2.69
CA GLU A 58 14.08 4.40 -2.65
C GLU A 58 13.99 5.08 -4.02
N ARG A 59 15.14 5.25 -4.69
CA ARG A 59 15.20 5.81 -6.04
C ARG A 59 14.42 4.97 -7.06
N THR A 60 14.39 3.66 -6.87
CA THR A 60 13.60 2.75 -7.71
C THR A 60 12.10 2.99 -7.49
N LEU A 61 11.65 3.12 -6.24
CA LEU A 61 10.25 3.44 -5.93
C LEU A 61 9.81 4.77 -6.55
N GLU A 62 10.64 5.81 -6.50
CA GLU A 62 10.36 7.12 -7.10
C GLU A 62 10.18 7.04 -8.64
N LYS A 63 10.97 6.20 -9.31
CA LYS A 63 10.83 5.96 -10.75
C LYS A 63 9.59 5.10 -11.05
N LEU A 64 9.37 4.03 -10.28
CA LEU A 64 8.20 3.16 -10.41
C LEU A 64 6.89 3.93 -10.19
N ALA A 65 6.87 4.93 -9.30
CA ALA A 65 5.70 5.78 -9.08
C ALA A 65 5.20 6.41 -10.39
N LYS A 66 6.12 6.83 -11.26
CA LYS A 66 5.78 7.43 -12.56
C LYS A 66 5.37 6.38 -13.59
N LEU A 67 6.02 5.21 -13.56
CA LEU A 67 5.79 4.13 -14.53
C LEU A 67 4.46 3.41 -14.30
N PHE A 68 4.00 3.31 -13.05
CA PHE A 68 2.76 2.62 -12.70
C PHE A 68 1.49 3.42 -12.98
N VAL A 69 1.56 4.76 -13.12
CA VAL A 69 0.37 5.55 -13.47
C VAL A 69 -0.21 5.08 -14.80
N GLY A 70 -1.51 4.74 -14.81
CA GLY A 70 -2.22 4.23 -15.98
C GLY A 70 -2.07 2.73 -16.21
N LYS A 71 -1.27 2.01 -15.43
CA LYS A 71 -1.13 0.55 -15.59
C LYS A 71 -2.36 -0.19 -15.09
N THR A 72 -2.57 -1.37 -15.65
CA THR A 72 -3.76 -2.21 -15.37
C THR A 72 -3.60 -3.02 -14.10
N GLY A 73 -4.74 -3.33 -13.47
CA GLY A 73 -4.86 -4.36 -12.43
C GLY A 73 -5.45 -5.63 -13.04
N ILE A 74 -4.82 -6.77 -12.77
CA ILE A 74 -5.20 -8.10 -13.25
C ILE A 74 -5.22 -9.12 -12.10
N SER A 75 -5.34 -10.41 -12.39
CA SER A 75 -5.25 -11.49 -11.39
C SER A 75 -4.21 -12.52 -11.80
N ASP A 76 -3.43 -13.02 -10.80
CA ASP A 76 -2.45 -14.11 -10.93
C ASP A 76 -1.40 -13.90 -12.01
N HIS A 77 -1.00 -12.65 -12.29
CA HIS A 77 -0.06 -12.31 -13.37
C HIS A 77 -0.45 -12.88 -14.74
N LYS A 78 -1.74 -13.10 -14.98
CA LYS A 78 -2.24 -13.60 -16.26
C LYS A 78 -2.44 -12.47 -17.24
N TRP A 79 -1.46 -12.26 -18.10
CA TRP A 79 -1.46 -11.22 -19.13
C TRP A 79 -2.45 -11.54 -20.24
N SER A 80 -3.69 -11.14 -20.06
CA SER A 80 -4.77 -11.32 -21.02
C SER A 80 -5.63 -10.06 -21.07
N ALA A 81 -6.09 -9.70 -22.26
CA ALA A 81 -6.86 -8.47 -22.46
C ALA A 81 -8.21 -8.48 -21.70
N ASP A 82 -8.83 -9.65 -21.55
CA ASP A 82 -10.08 -9.86 -20.82
C ASP A 82 -9.92 -9.91 -19.30
N ARG A 83 -8.68 -9.95 -18.79
CA ARG A 83 -8.37 -9.98 -17.36
C ARG A 83 -8.05 -8.62 -16.75
N GLN A 84 -8.15 -7.55 -17.52
CA GLN A 84 -7.97 -6.19 -17.03
C GLN A 84 -9.21 -5.72 -16.29
N ILE A 85 -9.16 -5.73 -14.95
CA ILE A 85 -10.30 -5.43 -14.08
C ILE A 85 -10.19 -4.07 -13.38
N ALA A 86 -8.98 -3.53 -13.26
CA ALA A 86 -8.72 -2.25 -12.59
C ALA A 86 -7.69 -1.42 -13.35
N ARG A 87 -7.55 -0.13 -12.96
CA ARG A 87 -6.51 0.76 -13.48
C ARG A 87 -6.04 1.73 -12.41
N LEU A 88 -4.72 1.94 -12.34
CA LEU A 88 -4.10 2.94 -11.47
C LEU A 88 -4.26 4.33 -12.08
N TYR A 89 -4.78 5.29 -11.31
CA TYR A 89 -4.91 6.69 -11.75
C TYR A 89 -3.99 7.64 -10.99
N ARG A 90 -3.47 7.23 -9.83
CA ARG A 90 -2.47 7.95 -9.04
C ARG A 90 -1.52 6.95 -8.40
N VAL A 91 -0.23 7.29 -8.36
CA VAL A 91 0.79 6.50 -7.64
C VAL A 91 1.79 7.45 -7.02
N GLU A 92 2.12 7.23 -5.75
CA GLU A 92 3.03 8.08 -4.98
C GLU A 92 3.88 7.25 -4.02
N VAL A 93 5.02 7.79 -3.61
CA VAL A 93 5.85 7.19 -2.57
C VAL A 93 5.41 7.75 -1.22
N GLU A 94 4.97 6.87 -0.33
CA GLU A 94 4.58 7.18 1.04
C GLU A 94 5.75 6.91 1.99
N GLU A 95 6.12 7.88 2.80
CA GLU A 95 7.06 7.69 3.90
C GLU A 95 6.31 7.23 5.14
N THR A 96 6.86 6.22 5.83
CA THR A 96 6.28 5.71 7.07
C THR A 96 7.19 6.02 8.26
N THR A 97 6.67 5.88 9.46
CA THR A 97 7.46 5.99 10.71
C THR A 97 8.21 4.70 11.06
N GLU A 98 7.97 3.63 10.30
CA GLU A 98 8.54 2.31 10.50
C GLU A 98 9.93 2.20 9.87
N LYS A 99 10.69 1.19 10.27
CA LYS A 99 11.95 0.80 9.64
C LYS A 99 11.80 -0.57 9.00
N ASN A 100 12.44 -0.74 7.85
CA ASN A 100 12.55 -2.03 7.20
C ASN A 100 13.57 -2.94 7.93
N ARG A 101 13.64 -4.22 7.54
CA ARG A 101 14.56 -5.22 8.11
C ARG A 101 16.03 -4.82 8.08
N LEU A 102 16.43 -3.95 7.19
CA LEU A 102 17.81 -3.43 7.10
C LEU A 102 18.03 -2.17 7.96
N GLY A 103 17.05 -1.75 8.76
CA GLY A 103 17.14 -0.59 9.65
C GLY A 103 16.93 0.76 8.96
N MET A 104 16.56 0.79 7.67
CA MET A 104 16.28 2.01 6.91
C MET A 104 14.81 2.42 7.07
N PRO A 105 14.48 3.72 6.86
CA PRO A 105 13.08 4.14 6.80
C PRO A 105 12.29 3.31 5.79
N LEU A 106 11.14 2.78 6.23
CA LEU A 106 10.26 2.03 5.34
C LEU A 106 9.48 3.00 4.47
N LYS A 107 9.63 2.88 3.15
CA LYS A 107 8.88 3.62 2.14
C LYS A 107 8.03 2.67 1.33
N ARG A 108 6.78 3.06 1.08
CA ARG A 108 5.79 2.28 0.33
C ARG A 108 5.42 2.99 -0.96
N LEU A 109 5.21 2.23 -2.02
CA LEU A 109 4.61 2.72 -3.25
C LEU A 109 3.10 2.55 -3.15
N ARG A 110 2.38 3.64 -2.90
CA ARG A 110 0.92 3.64 -2.77
C ARG A 110 0.28 3.98 -4.10
N GLY A 111 -0.66 3.16 -4.54
CA GLY A 111 -1.49 3.40 -5.70
C GLY A 111 -2.93 3.70 -5.31
N SER A 112 -3.58 4.55 -6.10
CA SER A 112 -5.04 4.70 -6.13
C SER A 112 -5.53 4.09 -7.43
N ALA A 113 -6.44 3.12 -7.33
CA ALA A 113 -6.98 2.36 -8.45
C ALA A 113 -8.50 2.48 -8.53
N TYR A 114 -9.05 2.25 -9.71
CA TYR A 114 -10.49 2.16 -9.91
C TYR A 114 -10.88 0.93 -10.72
N MET A 115 -12.09 0.46 -10.50
CA MET A 115 -12.82 -0.55 -11.28
C MET A 115 -14.15 0.02 -11.74
N MET A 116 -14.63 -0.44 -12.88
CA MET A 116 -16.02 -0.13 -13.29
C MET A 116 -16.99 -0.90 -12.40
N LYS A 117 -18.00 -0.21 -11.88
CA LYS A 117 -19.16 -0.86 -11.21
C LYS A 117 -20.10 -1.44 -12.27
N ASN A 118 -19.97 -2.74 -12.49
CA ASN A 118 -20.84 -3.51 -13.38
C ASN A 118 -20.97 -4.94 -12.84
N ASP A 119 -21.87 -5.73 -13.43
CA ASP A 119 -22.17 -7.09 -12.97
C ASP A 119 -20.94 -8.00 -13.01
N ALA A 120 -20.04 -7.81 -13.98
CA ALA A 120 -18.82 -8.63 -14.10
C ALA A 120 -17.81 -8.35 -13.00
N ASN A 121 -17.71 -7.12 -12.52
CA ASN A 121 -16.76 -6.71 -11.47
C ASN A 121 -17.37 -6.78 -10.07
N GLN A 122 -18.68 -6.87 -9.93
CA GLN A 122 -19.36 -6.87 -8.63
C GLN A 122 -18.82 -7.94 -7.67
N PRO A 123 -18.59 -9.21 -8.08
CA PRO A 123 -18.02 -10.23 -7.19
C PRO A 123 -16.60 -9.89 -6.70
N VAL A 124 -15.79 -9.25 -7.55
CA VAL A 124 -14.43 -8.81 -7.20
C VAL A 124 -14.48 -7.66 -6.20
N ILE A 125 -15.37 -6.68 -6.43
CA ILE A 125 -15.58 -5.54 -5.53
C ILE A 125 -15.99 -6.05 -4.14
N GLU A 126 -16.96 -6.96 -4.06
CA GLU A 126 -17.41 -7.56 -2.81
C GLU A 126 -16.30 -8.35 -2.09
N ALA A 127 -15.47 -9.06 -2.84
CA ALA A 127 -14.31 -9.77 -2.30
C ALA A 127 -13.24 -8.81 -1.74
N ILE A 128 -13.02 -7.67 -2.39
CA ILE A 128 -12.11 -6.61 -1.89
C ILE A 128 -12.69 -5.97 -0.62
N GLU A 129 -13.96 -5.55 -0.64
CA GLU A 129 -14.64 -4.93 0.50
C GLU A 129 -14.72 -5.88 1.70
N GLY A 130 -14.94 -7.17 1.44
CA GLY A 130 -14.93 -8.24 2.44
C GLY A 130 -13.54 -8.61 2.96
N GLY A 131 -12.46 -8.08 2.34
CA GLY A 131 -11.06 -8.37 2.72
C GLY A 131 -10.59 -9.76 2.29
N ILE A 132 -11.29 -10.42 1.37
CA ILE A 132 -10.92 -11.73 0.81
C ILE A 132 -9.86 -11.56 -0.29
N MET A 133 -10.07 -10.61 -1.22
CA MET A 133 -9.06 -10.23 -2.21
C MET A 133 -8.31 -8.99 -1.71
N LYS A 134 -7.17 -9.21 -1.09
CA LYS A 134 -6.40 -8.16 -0.44
C LYS A 134 -4.97 -8.07 -0.95
N GLU A 135 -4.30 -9.20 -1.11
CA GLU A 135 -2.89 -9.29 -1.45
C GLU A 135 -2.66 -8.94 -2.92
N VAL A 136 -1.61 -8.14 -3.17
CA VAL A 136 -1.21 -7.80 -4.54
C VAL A 136 0.29 -8.01 -4.75
N SER A 137 0.67 -8.20 -6.00
CA SER A 137 2.04 -8.23 -6.47
C SER A 137 2.17 -7.32 -7.69
N VAL A 138 3.39 -6.94 -8.06
CA VAL A 138 3.65 -6.06 -9.21
C VAL A 138 4.49 -6.76 -10.27
N GLY A 139 4.16 -6.49 -11.54
CA GLY A 139 4.98 -6.85 -12.68
C GLY A 139 5.75 -5.62 -13.18
N CYS A 140 7.08 -5.66 -13.11
CA CYS A 140 7.95 -4.60 -13.62
C CYS A 140 9.28 -5.18 -14.11
N ALA A 141 10.02 -4.40 -14.88
CA ALA A 141 11.38 -4.72 -15.30
C ALA A 141 12.38 -3.71 -14.72
N VAL A 142 13.52 -4.23 -14.28
CA VAL A 142 14.67 -3.46 -13.80
C VAL A 142 15.92 -3.85 -14.61
N GLU A 143 16.82 -2.89 -14.85
CA GLU A 143 18.07 -3.16 -15.55
C GLU A 143 19.14 -3.76 -14.66
N LYS A 144 19.10 -3.45 -13.34
CA LYS A 144 20.17 -3.78 -12.42
C LYS A 144 19.66 -4.51 -11.20
N SER A 145 20.32 -5.62 -10.90
CA SER A 145 20.24 -6.33 -9.63
C SER A 145 21.63 -6.28 -9.00
N VAL A 146 21.80 -5.54 -7.90
CA VAL A 146 23.11 -5.30 -7.30
C VAL A 146 23.17 -5.79 -5.85
N CYS A 147 24.34 -6.25 -5.47
CA CYS A 147 24.64 -6.72 -4.12
C CYS A 147 24.50 -5.58 -3.10
N SER A 148 23.69 -5.79 -2.06
CA SER A 148 23.49 -4.79 -0.98
C SER A 148 24.77 -4.54 -0.14
N ILE A 149 25.76 -5.44 -0.18
CA ILE A 149 26.99 -5.34 0.59
C ILE A 149 28.03 -4.45 -0.12
N CYS A 150 28.23 -4.67 -1.43
CA CYS A 150 29.32 -4.00 -2.17
C CYS A 150 28.85 -3.20 -3.39
N GLY A 151 27.57 -3.20 -3.75
CA GLY A 151 27.03 -2.46 -4.89
C GLY A 151 27.39 -3.05 -6.26
N LYS A 152 28.05 -4.22 -6.32
CA LYS A 152 28.40 -4.87 -7.58
C LYS A 152 27.23 -5.69 -8.12
N PRO A 153 27.12 -5.86 -9.46
CA PRO A 153 26.06 -6.67 -10.05
C PRO A 153 26.01 -8.09 -9.47
N LEU A 154 24.82 -8.56 -9.14
CA LEU A 154 24.55 -9.95 -8.81
C LEU A 154 24.23 -10.72 -10.09
N LYS A 155 24.89 -11.85 -10.30
CA LYS A 155 24.69 -12.73 -11.44
C LYS A 155 24.41 -14.14 -10.96
N MET A 156 23.57 -14.84 -11.72
CA MET A 156 23.34 -16.26 -11.50
C MET A 156 24.60 -17.06 -11.81
N ASP A 157 25.10 -17.82 -10.84
CA ASP A 157 26.06 -18.89 -11.07
C ASP A 157 25.29 -20.20 -11.33
N TRP A 158 25.28 -20.65 -12.55
CA TRP A 158 24.57 -21.85 -12.98
C TRP A 158 25.15 -23.17 -12.42
N ARG A 159 26.37 -23.11 -11.84
CA ARG A 159 27.00 -24.28 -11.21
C ARG A 159 26.45 -24.53 -9.80
N THR A 160 26.24 -23.44 -9.07
CA THR A 160 25.78 -23.48 -7.67
C THR A 160 24.29 -23.14 -7.52
N TRP A 161 23.66 -22.64 -8.59
CA TRP A 161 22.29 -22.11 -8.58
C TRP A 161 22.09 -20.98 -7.56
N THR A 162 23.14 -20.16 -7.39
CA THR A 162 23.11 -19.02 -6.49
C THR A 162 23.32 -17.71 -7.24
N TYR A 163 22.82 -16.64 -6.70
CA TYR A 163 23.15 -15.30 -7.16
C TYR A 163 24.35 -14.77 -6.38
N GLN A 164 25.41 -14.43 -7.08
CA GLN A 164 26.64 -13.88 -6.47
C GLN A 164 27.20 -12.71 -7.24
N CYS A 165 27.95 -11.84 -6.56
CA CYS A 165 28.68 -10.75 -7.16
C CYS A 165 30.17 -11.11 -7.40
N GLU A 166 30.89 -10.32 -8.17
CA GLU A 166 32.31 -10.54 -8.49
C GLU A 166 33.23 -10.54 -7.25
N THR A 167 32.80 -9.93 -6.13
CA THR A 167 33.53 -9.94 -4.86
C THR A 167 33.22 -11.15 -3.98
N GLY A 168 32.41 -12.09 -4.47
CA GLY A 168 32.09 -13.35 -3.80
C GLY A 168 30.94 -13.30 -2.82
N HIS A 169 30.19 -12.18 -2.68
CA HIS A 169 28.99 -12.17 -1.85
C HIS A 169 27.84 -12.92 -2.54
N ILE A 170 27.20 -13.80 -1.79
CA ILE A 170 26.08 -14.64 -2.24
C ILE A 170 24.78 -14.09 -1.64
N LYS A 171 23.74 -13.93 -2.48
CA LYS A 171 22.41 -13.51 -2.04
C LYS A 171 21.86 -14.51 -1.01
N GLY A 172 21.47 -14.00 0.17
CA GLY A 172 20.98 -14.80 1.28
C GLY A 172 22.01 -15.07 2.39
N GLU A 173 23.30 -14.87 2.12
CA GLU A 173 24.36 -15.04 3.11
C GLU A 173 24.59 -13.74 3.91
N THR A 174 25.21 -13.88 5.08
CA THR A 174 25.50 -12.77 5.98
C THR A 174 26.99 -12.45 6.01
N TYR A 175 27.34 -11.17 5.82
CA TYR A 175 28.71 -10.65 5.83
C TYR A 175 28.81 -9.52 6.84
N ASP A 176 29.66 -9.67 7.84
CA ASP A 176 29.85 -8.70 8.95
C ASP A 176 28.51 -8.29 9.60
N GLY A 177 27.64 -9.28 9.82
CA GLY A 177 26.31 -9.06 10.43
C GLY A 177 25.27 -8.44 9.49
N LYS A 178 25.56 -8.25 8.20
CA LYS A 178 24.66 -7.69 7.20
C LYS A 178 24.20 -8.77 6.23
N LEU A 179 22.90 -8.91 6.04
CA LEU A 179 22.33 -9.82 5.06
C LEU A 179 22.59 -9.30 3.65
N CYS A 180 23.14 -10.16 2.78
CA CYS A 180 23.30 -9.87 1.37
C CYS A 180 21.96 -10.09 0.64
N VAL A 181 21.38 -9.00 0.12
CA VAL A 181 20.16 -9.02 -0.68
C VAL A 181 20.41 -8.38 -2.03
N ALA A 182 19.51 -8.61 -2.98
CA ALA A 182 19.54 -7.96 -4.28
C ALA A 182 18.81 -6.62 -4.21
N ASN A 183 19.51 -5.52 -4.40
CA ASN A 183 18.89 -4.24 -4.67
C ASN A 183 18.48 -4.19 -6.14
N LEU A 184 17.19 -4.03 -6.39
CA LEU A 184 16.62 -3.85 -7.72
C LEU A 184 16.66 -2.36 -8.07
N GLU A 185 17.38 -2.03 -9.13
CA GLU A 185 17.67 -0.64 -9.51
C GLU A 185 17.40 -0.41 -11.00
N GLU A 186 17.26 0.87 -11.38
CA GLU A 186 17.01 1.35 -12.73
C GLU A 186 15.79 0.64 -13.36
N PRO A 187 14.57 0.89 -12.86
CA PRO A 187 13.36 0.35 -13.45
C PRO A 187 13.16 0.97 -14.84
N VAL A 188 12.87 0.13 -15.82
CA VAL A 188 12.68 0.52 -17.23
C VAL A 188 11.22 0.48 -17.65
N ASP A 189 10.43 -0.42 -17.05
CA ASP A 189 8.99 -0.51 -17.32
C ASP A 189 8.23 -1.06 -16.11
N ALA A 190 6.94 -0.72 -16.05
CA ALA A 190 5.95 -1.32 -15.18
C ALA A 190 4.83 -1.89 -16.05
N TYR A 191 4.42 -3.12 -15.81
CA TYR A 191 3.46 -3.82 -16.66
C TYR A 191 2.06 -3.77 -16.06
N GLU A 192 1.93 -4.20 -14.81
CA GLU A 192 0.65 -4.38 -14.14
C GLU A 192 0.83 -4.51 -12.62
N PHE A 193 -0.28 -4.47 -11.89
CA PHE A 193 -0.37 -5.06 -10.55
C PHE A 193 -1.41 -6.19 -10.57
N SER A 194 -1.17 -7.23 -9.80
CA SER A 194 -2.05 -8.41 -9.75
C SER A 194 -2.58 -8.66 -8.36
N PHE A 195 -3.86 -8.99 -8.26
CA PHE A 195 -4.36 -9.70 -7.09
C PHE A 195 -3.80 -11.12 -7.10
N VAL A 196 -3.17 -11.53 -6.01
CA VAL A 196 -2.49 -12.83 -5.87
C VAL A 196 -2.80 -13.45 -4.52
N ALA A 197 -2.68 -14.78 -4.41
CA ALA A 197 -2.86 -15.48 -3.14
C ALA A 197 -1.66 -15.26 -2.19
N VAL A 198 -0.44 -15.17 -2.73
CA VAL A 198 0.80 -14.98 -1.97
C VAL A 198 1.69 -13.99 -2.70
N PRO A 199 1.84 -12.75 -2.20
CA PRO A 199 2.69 -11.75 -2.80
C PRO A 199 4.17 -12.00 -2.50
N ALA A 200 5.07 -11.56 -3.38
CA ALA A 200 6.50 -11.54 -3.11
C ALA A 200 6.81 -10.62 -1.91
N GLN A 201 6.22 -9.42 -1.89
CA GLN A 201 6.35 -8.47 -0.78
C GLN A 201 5.18 -8.61 0.21
N GLN A 202 5.49 -8.88 1.47
CA GLN A 202 4.48 -9.15 2.51
C GLN A 202 3.58 -7.95 2.83
N GLY A 203 4.07 -6.74 2.62
CA GLY A 203 3.36 -5.48 2.86
C GLY A 203 2.45 -5.05 1.72
N ALA A 204 2.52 -5.71 0.55
CA ALA A 204 1.76 -5.35 -0.63
C ALA A 204 0.30 -5.82 -0.53
N GLY A 205 -0.65 -4.91 -0.77
CA GLY A 205 -2.07 -5.24 -0.66
C GLY A 205 -2.99 -4.05 -0.65
N VAL A 206 -4.28 -4.32 -0.82
CA VAL A 206 -5.34 -3.32 -0.66
C VAL A 206 -5.36 -2.85 0.80
N THR A 207 -5.34 -1.55 0.97
CA THR A 207 -5.40 -0.94 2.30
C THR A 207 -6.81 -0.45 2.57
N LYS A 208 -7.27 -0.60 3.81
CA LYS A 208 -8.42 0.18 4.28
C LYS A 208 -8.03 1.63 4.10
N GLY A 209 -8.85 2.41 3.39
CA GLY A 209 -8.61 3.85 3.23
C GLY A 209 -8.19 4.41 4.58
N ALA A 210 -7.02 5.04 4.64
CA ALA A 210 -6.57 5.65 5.88
C ALA A 210 -7.67 6.60 6.33
N LYS A 211 -8.22 6.36 7.50
CA LYS A 211 -8.90 7.42 8.22
C LYS A 211 -7.77 8.37 8.62
N ASP A 212 -7.46 9.31 7.72
CA ASP A 212 -6.55 10.39 8.02
C ASP A 212 -7.01 11.00 9.36
N PRO A 213 -6.13 11.12 10.37
CA PRO A 213 -6.48 11.82 11.60
C PRO A 213 -6.99 13.23 11.35
N GLN A 214 -6.48 13.94 10.32
CA GLN A 214 -7.03 15.20 9.82
C GLN A 214 -8.47 15.04 9.30
N THR A 215 -8.81 13.90 8.67
CA THR A 215 -10.15 13.61 8.17
C THR A 215 -11.18 13.47 9.29
N ALA A 216 -10.80 12.89 10.42
CA ALA A 216 -11.69 12.82 11.60
C ALA A 216 -11.97 14.22 12.17
N PHE A 217 -10.96 15.12 12.16
CA PHE A 217 -11.10 16.48 12.66
C PHE A 217 -11.96 17.35 11.71
N GLU A 218 -11.77 17.22 10.39
CA GLU A 218 -12.57 17.94 9.39
C GLU A 218 -14.01 17.42 9.31
N VAL A 219 -14.25 16.12 9.50
CA VAL A 219 -15.62 15.57 9.62
C VAL A 219 -16.30 16.11 10.87
N LEU A 220 -15.59 16.21 12.00
CA LEU A 220 -16.12 16.85 13.22
C LEU A 220 -16.41 18.34 13.00
N ALA A 221 -15.61 19.05 12.20
CA ALA A 221 -15.82 20.46 11.87
C ALA A 221 -17.01 20.72 10.92
N THR A 222 -17.44 19.71 10.15
CA THR A 222 -18.60 19.78 9.25
C THR A 222 -19.90 19.27 9.88
N ILE A 223 -19.83 18.61 11.03
CA ILE A 223 -21.03 18.21 11.79
C ILE A 223 -21.61 19.45 12.46
N ASP A 224 -22.85 19.78 12.10
CA ASP A 224 -23.62 20.76 12.83
C ASP A 224 -23.93 20.24 14.24
N LEU A 225 -23.00 20.49 15.16
CA LEU A 225 -23.06 20.03 16.54
C LEU A 225 -24.32 20.51 17.28
N SER A 226 -24.96 21.58 16.79
CA SER A 226 -26.20 22.10 17.40
C SER A 226 -27.38 21.13 17.29
N LYS A 227 -27.35 20.21 16.33
CA LYS A 227 -28.40 19.19 16.11
C LYS A 227 -28.19 17.89 16.92
N HIS A 228 -27.02 17.72 17.53
CA HIS A 228 -26.64 16.47 18.21
C HIS A 228 -26.06 16.71 19.62
N VAL A 229 -26.32 17.87 20.20
CA VAL A 229 -25.76 18.27 21.51
C VAL A 229 -26.00 17.20 22.59
N GLU A 230 -27.18 16.62 22.68
CA GLU A 230 -27.49 15.59 23.68
C GLU A 230 -26.72 14.26 23.47
N GLU A 231 -26.42 13.89 22.21
CA GLU A 231 -25.61 12.68 21.91
C GLU A 231 -24.14 12.93 22.18
N VAL A 232 -23.65 14.13 21.86
CA VAL A 232 -22.27 14.55 22.13
C VAL A 232 -21.99 14.60 23.61
N GLU A 233 -22.91 15.17 24.43
CA GLU A 233 -22.79 15.21 25.88
C GLU A 233 -22.75 13.82 26.51
N LYS A 234 -23.50 12.85 25.99
CA LYS A 234 -23.45 11.45 26.44
C LYS A 234 -22.14 10.72 26.06
N LEU A 235 -21.48 11.14 24.99
CA LEU A 235 -20.23 10.53 24.50
C LEU A 235 -18.98 11.15 25.12
N MET A 236 -19.03 12.42 25.53
CA MET A 236 -17.90 13.16 26.10
C MET A 236 -17.21 12.46 27.28
N PRO A 237 -17.93 11.90 28.28
CA PRO A 237 -17.26 11.20 29.37
C PRO A 237 -16.50 9.95 28.94
N ARG A 238 -16.99 9.25 27.90
CA ARG A 238 -16.32 8.08 27.35
C ARG A 238 -15.06 8.49 26.55
N PHE A 239 -15.11 9.61 25.84
CA PHE A 239 -13.94 10.17 25.13
C PHE A 239 -12.86 10.64 26.12
N GLN A 240 -13.24 11.33 27.18
CA GLN A 240 -12.31 11.77 28.22
C GLN A 240 -11.65 10.58 28.96
N SER A 241 -12.41 9.53 29.30
CA SER A 241 -11.85 8.33 29.91
C SER A 241 -10.91 7.55 28.95
N ALA A 242 -11.20 7.54 27.64
CA ALA A 242 -10.32 6.90 26.65
C ALA A 242 -9.00 7.66 26.50
N LEU A 243 -9.04 8.99 26.43
CA LEU A 243 -7.84 9.84 26.35
C LEU A 243 -6.96 9.74 27.60
N LEU A 244 -7.57 9.71 28.81
CA LEU A 244 -6.86 9.53 30.07
C LEU A 244 -6.18 8.16 30.14
N ASN A 245 -6.87 7.09 29.72
CA ASN A 245 -6.31 5.73 29.66
C ASN A 245 -5.14 5.61 28.68
N GLU A 246 -5.18 6.36 27.58
CA GLU A 246 -4.09 6.36 26.58
C GLU A 246 -2.88 7.15 27.09
N ALA A 247 -3.10 8.29 27.75
CA ALA A 247 -2.05 9.06 28.40
C ALA A 247 -1.36 8.27 29.53
N GLU A 248 -2.11 7.58 30.39
CA GLU A 248 -1.56 6.71 31.44
C GLU A 248 -0.74 5.53 30.88
N ARG A 249 -1.19 4.94 29.77
CA ARG A 249 -0.43 3.87 29.08
C ARG A 249 0.89 4.39 28.49
N ALA A 250 0.88 5.56 27.88
CA ALA A 250 2.08 6.21 27.37
C ALA A 250 3.09 6.54 28.48
N GLU A 251 2.60 7.05 29.62
CA GLU A 251 3.43 7.36 30.79
C GLU A 251 4.06 6.11 31.41
N ARG A 252 3.28 5.03 31.60
CA ARG A 252 3.78 3.73 32.08
C ARG A 252 4.82 3.12 31.15
N ALA A 253 4.63 3.24 29.82
CA ALA A 253 5.59 2.77 28.84
C ALA A 253 6.89 3.58 28.88
N ALA A 254 6.82 4.90 29.07
CA ALA A 254 7.99 5.76 29.24
C ALA A 254 8.77 5.46 30.51
N ILE A 255 8.09 5.23 31.63
CA ILE A 255 8.70 4.84 32.92
C ILE A 255 9.39 3.46 32.81
N ALA A 256 8.73 2.48 32.18
CA ALA A 256 9.32 1.15 31.97
C ALA A 256 10.59 1.21 31.12
N LYS A 257 10.57 2.02 30.05
CA LYS A 257 11.75 2.24 29.19
C LYS A 257 12.90 2.96 29.89
N ALA A 258 12.60 3.91 30.77
CA ALA A 258 13.61 4.57 31.59
C ALA A 258 14.20 3.60 32.63
N ALA A 259 13.42 2.72 33.22
CA ALA A 259 13.91 1.73 34.20
C ALA A 259 14.81 0.65 33.58
N GLU A 260 14.67 0.34 32.30
CA GLU A 260 15.55 -0.57 31.57
C GLU A 260 16.93 0.03 31.27
N GLN A 261 17.06 1.36 31.21
CA GLN A 261 18.35 2.05 30.99
C GLN A 261 19.24 2.12 32.25
N TYR A 262 18.69 1.78 33.44
CA TYR A 262 19.41 1.79 34.70
C TYR A 262 19.68 0.39 35.27
N ARG A 263 19.51 -0.67 34.48
CA ARG A 263 19.92 -2.03 34.75
C ARG A 263 21.12 -2.41 33.88
#